data_ecc99c7ca738f7f1b52abc6ac5a1debd
#
_entry.id   ecc99c7ca738f7f1b52abc6ac5a1debd
#
_cell.length_a   1.000
_cell.length_b   1.000
_cell.length_c   1.000
_cell.angle_alpha   90.00
_cell.angle_beta   90.00
_cell.angle_gamma   90.00
#
_symmetry.space_group_name_H-M   'P 1'
#
loop_
_entity.id
_entity.type
_entity.pdbx_description
1 polymer ?
#
loop_
_entity_poly.entity_id
_entity_poly.type
_entity_poly.pdbx_seq_one_letter_code
_entity_poly.pdbx_strand_id
1 'polypeptide(L)'
;AYCPGLSADLAHQLPGTPSYIAPEAFAGEPPSPQQDLYAVGVSLYYLLTGHYPHGEIEAFQRPRFTAAVPPSRYRPDLPQWLEQSLERGVCADPAQRYETAEEWLLVLEQGERRSLSLRPRPLLEREPLKVWRGLALLALLLNLMLLLALLHR
;
A
#
# COMPACT_ATOMS: atom_id res chain seq x y z
N ALA A 1 12.76 3.88 -18.77
CA ALA A 1 14.15 3.44 -18.83
C ALA A 1 14.94 4.41 -19.70
N TYR A 2 15.92 5.10 -19.13
CA TYR A 2 16.78 6.06 -19.81
C TYR A 2 17.74 5.35 -20.76
N CYS A 3 17.69 5.69 -22.06
CA CYS A 3 18.65 5.23 -23.06
C CYS A 3 19.61 6.38 -23.41
N PRO A 4 20.85 6.41 -22.85
CA PRO A 4 21.83 7.42 -23.23
C PRO A 4 22.26 7.19 -24.70
N GLY A 5 22.09 8.22 -25.55
CA GLY A 5 22.48 8.19 -26.96
C GLY A 5 21.36 8.48 -27.96
N LEU A 6 20.13 8.75 -27.51
CA LEU A 6 19.10 9.24 -28.43
C LEU A 6 19.41 10.69 -28.86
N SER A 7 19.31 10.93 -30.18
CA SER A 7 19.48 12.28 -30.75
C SER A 7 18.44 13.27 -30.16
N ALA A 8 18.80 14.54 -30.04
CA ALA A 8 17.95 15.60 -29.46
C ALA A 8 16.56 15.70 -30.09
N ASP A 9 16.38 15.32 -31.36
CA ASP A 9 15.11 15.32 -32.06
C ASP A 9 14.11 14.24 -31.57
N LEU A 10 14.62 13.15 -30.99
CA LEU A 10 13.77 12.12 -30.38
C LEU A 10 13.47 12.40 -28.90
N ALA A 11 14.19 13.31 -28.27
CA ALA A 11 13.94 13.72 -26.90
C ALA A 11 12.61 14.51 -26.74
N HIS A 12 12.05 15.03 -27.81
CA HIS A 12 10.73 15.67 -27.82
C HIS A 12 9.57 14.67 -27.91
N GLN A 13 9.83 13.42 -28.22
CA GLN A 13 8.85 12.35 -28.14
C GLN A 13 9.01 11.66 -26.79
N LEU A 14 8.10 11.94 -25.86
CA LEU A 14 8.08 11.28 -24.56
C LEU A 14 7.97 9.77 -24.75
N PRO A 15 9.03 8.99 -24.46
CA PRO A 15 8.97 7.55 -24.64
C PRO A 15 8.17 6.92 -23.51
N GLY A 16 7.15 6.16 -23.84
CA GLY A 16 6.38 5.39 -22.87
C GLY A 16 4.87 5.55 -23.01
N THR A 17 4.14 4.78 -22.23
CA THR A 17 2.68 4.88 -22.11
C THR A 17 2.34 6.14 -21.29
N PRO A 18 1.50 7.06 -21.80
CA PRO A 18 1.29 8.37 -21.20
C PRO A 18 0.96 8.36 -19.70
N SER A 19 0.12 7.41 -19.24
CA SER A 19 -0.29 7.33 -17.84
C SER A 19 0.83 6.99 -16.85
N TYR A 20 2.01 6.56 -17.32
CA TYR A 20 3.19 6.25 -16.49
C TYR A 20 4.25 7.36 -16.53
N ILE A 21 4.06 8.37 -17.38
CA ILE A 21 5.01 9.46 -17.54
C ILE A 21 4.85 10.44 -16.38
N ALA A 22 5.96 10.80 -15.75
CA ALA A 22 5.97 11.72 -14.63
C ALA A 22 5.60 13.17 -15.04
N PRO A 23 4.95 13.95 -14.14
CA PRO A 23 4.50 15.31 -14.44
C PRO A 23 5.61 16.24 -14.98
N GLU A 24 6.80 16.15 -14.39
CA GLU A 24 7.95 16.95 -14.78
C GLU A 24 8.50 16.58 -16.17
N ALA A 25 8.30 15.33 -16.60
CA ALA A 25 8.66 14.93 -17.95
C ALA A 25 7.71 15.58 -18.99
N PHE A 26 6.43 15.77 -18.67
CA PHE A 26 5.51 16.55 -19.50
C PHE A 26 5.87 18.04 -19.52
N ALA A 27 6.54 18.55 -18.49
CA ALA A 27 7.09 19.90 -18.45
C ALA A 27 8.38 20.05 -19.27
N GLY A 28 8.94 18.94 -19.77
CA GLY A 28 10.17 18.95 -20.57
C GLY A 28 11.44 18.88 -19.74
N GLU A 29 11.35 18.51 -18.46
CA GLU A 29 12.53 18.29 -17.62
C GLU A 29 13.34 17.08 -18.09
N PRO A 30 14.67 17.11 -17.90
CA PRO A 30 15.54 16.01 -18.29
C PRO A 30 15.19 14.73 -17.51
N PRO A 31 15.46 13.54 -18.08
CA PRO A 31 15.25 12.28 -17.40
C PRO A 31 15.98 12.21 -16.06
N SER A 32 15.29 11.74 -15.03
CA SER A 32 15.80 11.62 -13.67
C SER A 32 15.36 10.29 -13.02
N PRO A 33 16.09 9.80 -12.00
CA PRO A 33 15.67 8.62 -11.25
C PRO A 33 14.28 8.77 -10.61
N GLN A 34 13.87 9.98 -10.26
CA GLN A 34 12.56 10.27 -9.68
C GLN A 34 11.42 10.03 -10.67
N GLN A 35 11.67 10.18 -11.98
CA GLN A 35 10.69 9.84 -13.02
C GLN A 35 10.48 8.32 -13.12
N ASP A 36 11.55 7.54 -12.99
CA ASP A 36 11.46 6.06 -12.96
C ASP A 36 10.72 5.59 -11.70
N LEU A 37 11.01 6.19 -10.54
CA LEU A 37 10.29 5.91 -9.29
C LEU A 37 8.79 6.24 -9.38
N TYR A 38 8.44 7.35 -10.04
CA TYR A 38 7.04 7.68 -10.31
C TYR A 38 6.37 6.60 -11.17
N ALA A 39 7.02 6.14 -12.23
CA ALA A 39 6.49 5.08 -13.09
C ALA A 39 6.29 3.76 -12.33
N VAL A 40 7.22 3.41 -11.42
CA VAL A 40 7.06 2.28 -10.50
C VAL A 40 5.86 2.50 -9.59
N GLY A 41 5.69 3.72 -9.05
CA GLY A 41 4.54 4.10 -8.22
C GLY A 41 3.22 3.91 -8.92
N VAL A 42 3.11 4.40 -10.16
CA VAL A 42 1.91 4.21 -10.99
C VAL A 42 1.66 2.72 -11.26
N SER A 43 2.71 1.95 -11.52
CA SER A 43 2.59 0.50 -11.74
C SER A 43 2.04 -0.22 -10.52
N LEU A 44 2.59 0.05 -9.33
CA LEU A 44 2.12 -0.54 -8.08
C LEU A 44 0.69 -0.10 -7.75
N TYR A 45 0.38 1.18 -7.95
CA TYR A 45 -0.96 1.71 -7.75
C TYR A 45 -1.96 0.98 -8.67
N TYR A 46 -1.64 0.85 -9.97
CA TYR A 46 -2.50 0.17 -10.94
C TYR A 46 -2.67 -1.32 -10.63
N LEU A 47 -1.61 -2.02 -10.27
CA LEU A 47 -1.67 -3.43 -9.87
C LEU A 47 -2.61 -3.67 -8.68
N LEU A 48 -2.64 -2.74 -7.74
CA LEU A 48 -3.44 -2.88 -6.52
C LEU A 48 -4.89 -2.42 -6.70
N THR A 49 -5.13 -1.42 -7.54
CA THR A 49 -6.45 -0.76 -7.66
C THR A 49 -7.17 -1.03 -8.98
N GLY A 50 -6.44 -1.41 -10.02
CA GLY A 50 -6.96 -1.48 -11.40
C GLY A 50 -7.20 -0.12 -12.05
N HIS A 51 -6.73 0.98 -11.42
CA HIS A 51 -6.95 2.35 -11.89
C HIS A 51 -5.65 3.14 -11.89
N TYR A 52 -5.61 4.24 -12.64
CA TYR A 52 -4.47 5.17 -12.62
C TYR A 52 -4.67 6.25 -11.55
N PRO A 53 -3.60 6.69 -10.85
CA PRO A 53 -3.70 7.65 -9.74
C PRO A 53 -4.25 9.02 -10.15
N HIS A 54 -4.00 9.45 -11.38
CA HIS A 54 -4.47 10.72 -11.94
C HIS A 54 -5.48 10.54 -13.09
N GLY A 55 -6.06 9.33 -13.21
CA GLY A 55 -6.90 8.95 -14.34
C GLY A 55 -6.08 8.48 -15.55
N GLU A 56 -6.76 8.02 -16.57
CA GLU A 56 -6.13 7.59 -17.82
C GLU A 56 -5.73 8.84 -18.63
N ILE A 57 -4.47 8.85 -19.08
CA ILE A 57 -3.93 9.94 -19.89
C ILE A 57 -3.82 9.44 -21.32
N GLU A 58 -4.56 10.07 -22.22
CA GLU A 58 -4.50 9.75 -23.64
C GLU A 58 -3.26 10.37 -24.32
N ALA A 59 -2.82 9.74 -25.40
CA ALA A 59 -1.74 10.27 -26.20
C ALA A 59 -2.09 11.68 -26.72
N PHE A 60 -1.12 12.61 -26.71
CA PHE A 60 -1.25 14.00 -27.17
C PHE A 60 -2.08 14.92 -26.26
N GLN A 61 -2.58 14.47 -25.13
CA GLN A 61 -3.19 15.34 -24.12
C GLN A 61 -2.12 15.95 -23.21
N ARG A 62 -2.36 17.18 -22.75
CA ARG A 62 -1.62 17.78 -21.64
C ARG A 62 -2.37 17.50 -20.35
N PRO A 63 -1.94 16.52 -19.56
CA PRO A 63 -2.64 16.16 -18.34
C PRO A 63 -2.55 17.28 -17.29
N ARG A 64 -3.58 17.38 -16.45
CA ARG A 64 -3.54 18.19 -15.24
C ARG A 64 -3.31 17.25 -14.07
N PHE A 65 -2.12 17.30 -13.50
CA PHE A 65 -1.81 16.53 -12.31
C PHE A 65 -2.36 17.24 -11.08
N THR A 66 -3.52 16.81 -10.63
CA THR A 66 -4.09 17.14 -9.33
C THR A 66 -3.60 16.15 -8.28
N ALA A 67 -4.08 16.26 -7.04
CA ALA A 67 -3.81 15.22 -6.04
C ALA A 67 -4.24 13.85 -6.58
N ALA A 68 -3.40 12.83 -6.35
CA ALA A 68 -3.74 11.45 -6.70
C ALA A 68 -5.01 11.01 -5.98
N VAL A 69 -5.81 10.19 -6.65
CA VAL A 69 -6.97 9.57 -5.99
C VAL A 69 -6.45 8.60 -4.93
N PRO A 70 -6.91 8.66 -3.66
CA PRO A 70 -6.47 7.71 -2.65
C PRO A 70 -6.77 6.26 -3.06
N PRO A 71 -5.81 5.33 -2.93
CA PRO A 71 -6.02 3.91 -3.24
C PRO A 71 -7.21 3.28 -2.50
N SER A 72 -7.47 3.72 -1.26
CA SER A 72 -8.59 3.26 -0.43
C SER A 72 -9.97 3.51 -1.05
N ARG A 73 -10.07 4.45 -1.99
CA ARG A 73 -11.32 4.67 -2.75
C ARG A 73 -11.73 3.45 -3.58
N TYR A 74 -10.75 2.73 -4.11
CA TYR A 74 -10.96 1.53 -4.93
C TYR A 74 -10.77 0.23 -4.13
N ARG A 75 -9.88 0.27 -3.14
CA ARG A 75 -9.51 -0.86 -2.28
C ARG A 75 -9.51 -0.43 -0.81
N PRO A 76 -10.69 -0.38 -0.16
CA PRO A 76 -10.80 0.03 1.25
C PRO A 76 -10.09 -0.91 2.24
N ASP A 77 -9.73 -2.11 1.79
CA ASP A 77 -9.01 -3.13 2.55
C ASP A 77 -7.50 -2.89 2.62
N LEU A 78 -6.97 -1.92 1.85
CA LEU A 78 -5.54 -1.61 1.88
C LEU A 78 -5.12 -1.00 3.23
N PRO A 79 -3.99 -1.47 3.80
CA PRO A 79 -3.45 -0.86 5.00
C PRO A 79 -3.05 0.60 4.77
N GLN A 80 -3.33 1.47 5.72
CA GLN A 80 -3.05 2.91 5.63
C GLN A 80 -1.57 3.21 5.32
N TRP A 81 -0.64 2.42 5.87
CA TRP A 81 0.78 2.60 5.59
C TRP A 81 1.13 2.37 4.12
N LEU A 82 0.46 1.41 3.47
CA LEU A 82 0.67 1.12 2.05
C LEU A 82 0.05 2.22 1.18
N GLU A 83 -1.15 2.68 1.52
CA GLU A 83 -1.79 3.82 0.87
C GLU A 83 -0.89 5.05 0.89
N GLN A 84 -0.40 5.46 2.07
CA GLN A 84 0.51 6.61 2.21
C GLN A 84 1.81 6.42 1.42
N SER A 85 2.34 5.18 1.39
CA SER A 85 3.53 4.87 0.62
C SER A 85 3.31 5.03 -0.89
N LEU A 86 2.16 4.58 -1.40
CA LEU A 86 1.80 4.72 -2.81
C LEU A 86 1.55 6.19 -3.16
N GLU A 87 0.80 6.94 -2.34
CA GLU A 87 0.52 8.35 -2.55
C GLU A 87 1.81 9.18 -2.64
N ARG A 88 2.78 8.88 -1.77
CA ARG A 88 4.12 9.50 -1.84
C ARG A 88 4.83 9.13 -3.14
N GLY A 89 4.78 7.88 -3.57
CA GLY A 89 5.43 7.41 -4.80
C GLY A 89 4.88 8.05 -6.08
N VAL A 90 3.58 8.38 -6.12
CA VAL A 90 2.90 9.01 -7.26
C VAL A 90 2.68 10.52 -7.07
N CYS A 91 3.35 11.14 -6.11
CA CYS A 91 3.22 12.59 -5.87
C CYS A 91 3.62 13.37 -7.13
N ALA A 92 2.87 14.44 -7.44
CA ALA A 92 3.15 15.28 -8.59
C ALA A 92 4.48 16.03 -8.46
N ASP A 93 4.83 16.46 -7.24
CA ASP A 93 6.10 17.13 -6.93
C ASP A 93 7.21 16.10 -6.71
N PRO A 94 8.26 16.05 -7.56
CA PRO A 94 9.38 15.13 -7.42
C PRO A 94 10.08 15.22 -6.06
N ALA A 95 10.16 16.41 -5.46
CA ALA A 95 10.83 16.64 -4.17
C ALA A 95 10.11 15.96 -3.00
N GLN A 96 8.83 15.64 -3.15
CA GLN A 96 8.05 14.95 -2.13
C GLN A 96 8.07 13.43 -2.30
N ARG A 97 8.62 12.91 -3.40
CA ARG A 97 8.76 11.48 -3.64
C ARG A 97 9.90 10.87 -2.82
N TYR A 98 10.14 9.61 -3.03
CA TYR A 98 11.34 8.92 -2.54
C TYR A 98 12.56 9.35 -3.34
N GLU A 99 13.69 9.51 -2.65
CA GLU A 99 14.94 9.85 -3.33
C GLU A 99 15.53 8.65 -4.08
N THR A 100 15.38 7.45 -3.48
CA THR A 100 15.92 6.22 -4.06
C THR A 100 14.92 5.05 -3.93
N ALA A 101 15.13 4.01 -4.73
CA ALA A 101 14.35 2.78 -4.65
C ALA A 101 14.56 2.04 -3.31
N GLU A 102 15.78 2.15 -2.75
CA GLU A 102 16.14 1.55 -1.47
C GLU A 102 15.38 2.23 -0.31
N GLU A 103 15.24 3.57 -0.34
CA GLU A 103 14.43 4.29 0.64
C GLU A 103 12.99 3.77 0.60
N TRP A 104 12.44 3.64 -0.60
CA TRP A 104 11.07 3.17 -0.75
C TRP A 104 10.90 1.72 -0.29
N LEU A 105 11.82 0.84 -0.65
CA LEU A 105 11.81 -0.55 -0.20
C LEU A 105 11.84 -0.65 1.33
N LEU A 106 12.68 0.13 1.99
CA LEU A 106 12.73 0.17 3.46
C LEU A 106 11.39 0.58 4.08
N VAL A 107 10.70 1.56 3.49
CA VAL A 107 9.38 2.00 3.96
C VAL A 107 8.34 0.88 3.81
N LEU A 108 8.36 0.17 2.68
CA LEU A 108 7.46 -0.97 2.43
C LEU A 108 7.70 -2.11 3.43
N GLU A 109 8.96 -2.50 3.66
CA GLU A 109 9.32 -3.54 4.63
C GLU A 109 8.94 -3.17 6.07
N GLN A 110 9.19 -1.93 6.48
CA GLN A 110 8.83 -1.45 7.83
C GLN A 110 7.33 -1.39 8.02
N GLY A 111 6.59 -0.95 7.00
CA GLY A 111 5.13 -0.90 7.03
C GLY A 111 4.51 -2.28 7.20
N GLU A 112 5.01 -3.27 6.45
CA GLU A 112 4.58 -4.66 6.58
C GLU A 112 4.85 -5.21 7.98
N ARG A 113 6.06 -5.05 8.49
CA ARG A 113 6.44 -5.51 9.85
C ARG A 113 5.56 -4.89 10.94
N ARG A 114 5.27 -3.59 10.85
CA ARG A 114 4.37 -2.90 11.80
C ARG A 114 2.94 -3.43 11.71
N SER A 115 2.44 -3.65 10.50
CA SER A 115 1.08 -4.16 10.30
C SER A 115 0.92 -5.58 10.85
N LEU A 116 1.91 -6.44 10.69
CA LEU A 116 1.94 -7.78 11.26
C LEU A 116 1.99 -7.76 12.79
N SER A 117 2.73 -6.82 13.39
CA SER A 117 2.82 -6.67 14.84
C SER A 117 1.53 -6.13 15.48
N LEU A 118 0.75 -5.36 14.72
CA LEU A 118 -0.51 -4.78 15.18
C LEU A 118 -1.72 -5.72 14.99
N ARG A 119 -1.58 -6.84 14.28
CA ARG A 119 -2.65 -7.84 14.20
C ARG A 119 -2.87 -8.42 15.59
N PRO A 120 -4.09 -8.29 16.16
CA PRO A 120 -4.37 -8.89 17.45
C PRO A 120 -4.21 -10.41 17.32
N ARG A 121 -3.26 -10.97 18.05
CA ARG A 121 -3.12 -12.43 18.14
C ARG A 121 -4.40 -13.01 18.74
N PRO A 122 -4.94 -14.12 18.20
CA PRO A 122 -6.10 -14.76 18.77
C PRO A 122 -5.89 -15.02 20.27
N LEU A 123 -6.96 -14.87 21.07
CA LEU A 123 -6.89 -14.99 22.53
C LEU A 123 -6.26 -16.32 23.00
N LEU A 124 -6.41 -17.38 22.21
CA LEU A 124 -5.79 -18.68 22.46
C LEU A 124 -4.25 -18.64 22.43
N GLU A 125 -3.66 -17.82 21.56
CA GLU A 125 -2.20 -17.68 21.48
C GLU A 125 -1.63 -16.71 22.52
N ARG A 126 -2.47 -15.75 22.97
CA ARG A 126 -2.05 -14.70 23.88
C ARG A 126 -1.91 -15.18 25.32
N GLU A 127 -2.83 -16.01 25.79
CA GLU A 127 -2.86 -16.50 27.17
C GLU A 127 -3.58 -17.88 27.25
N PRO A 128 -2.95 -18.94 26.72
CA PRO A 128 -3.58 -20.25 26.68
C PRO A 128 -4.00 -20.74 28.10
N LEU A 129 -3.19 -20.45 29.12
CA LEU A 129 -3.49 -20.84 30.50
C LEU A 129 -4.74 -20.19 31.08
N LYS A 130 -5.05 -18.94 30.73
CA LYS A 130 -6.26 -18.27 31.22
C LYS A 130 -7.53 -18.80 30.55
N VAL A 131 -7.44 -19.12 29.25
CA VAL A 131 -8.55 -19.73 28.50
C VAL A 131 -8.85 -21.13 29.07
N TRP A 132 -7.84 -21.96 29.27
CA TRP A 132 -8.00 -23.30 29.85
C TRP A 132 -8.51 -23.27 31.29
N ARG A 133 -8.04 -22.33 32.13
CA ARG A 133 -8.56 -22.11 33.47
C ARG A 133 -10.03 -21.69 33.48
N GLY A 134 -10.43 -20.81 32.55
CA GLY A 134 -11.84 -20.40 32.40
C GLY A 134 -12.74 -21.57 32.01
N LEU A 135 -12.31 -22.40 31.05
CA LEU A 135 -13.03 -23.62 30.63
C LEU A 135 -13.13 -24.64 31.75
N ALA A 136 -12.06 -24.85 32.53
CA ALA A 136 -12.06 -25.77 33.66
C ALA A 136 -13.02 -25.30 34.77
N LEU A 137 -13.04 -24.01 35.11
CA LEU A 137 -13.98 -23.44 36.10
C LEU A 137 -15.44 -23.58 35.64
N LEU A 138 -15.71 -23.32 34.36
CA LEU A 138 -17.06 -23.47 33.80
C LEU A 138 -17.51 -24.94 33.84
N ALA A 139 -16.65 -25.89 33.51
CA ALA A 139 -16.94 -27.31 33.60
C ALA A 139 -17.23 -27.75 35.05
N LEU A 140 -16.46 -27.22 36.01
CA LEU A 140 -16.61 -27.55 37.43
C LEU A 140 -17.94 -26.99 37.99
N LEU A 141 -18.33 -25.77 37.61
CA LEU A 141 -19.60 -25.18 37.97
C LEU A 141 -20.79 -25.97 37.41
N LEU A 142 -20.66 -26.43 36.13
CA LEU A 142 -21.69 -27.22 35.48
C LEU A 142 -21.88 -28.58 36.16
N ASN A 143 -20.78 -29.25 36.53
CA ASN A 143 -20.79 -30.51 37.30
C ASN A 143 -21.43 -30.32 38.68
N LEU A 144 -21.08 -29.23 39.38
CA LEU A 144 -21.66 -28.90 40.69
C LEU A 144 -23.19 -28.68 40.60
N MET A 145 -23.62 -27.92 39.60
CA MET A 145 -25.06 -27.71 39.34
C MET A 145 -25.81 -29.02 39.06
N LEU A 146 -25.20 -29.91 38.26
CA LEU A 146 -25.79 -31.20 37.92
C LEU A 146 -25.90 -32.09 39.19
N LEU A 147 -24.87 -32.10 40.02
CA LEU A 147 -24.85 -32.84 41.28
C LEU A 147 -25.92 -32.35 42.25
N LEU A 148 -26.07 -31.04 42.40
CA LEU A 148 -27.13 -30.44 43.21
C LEU A 148 -28.52 -30.75 42.69
N ALA A 149 -28.72 -30.75 41.36
CA ALA A 149 -29.99 -31.13 40.75
C ALA A 149 -30.35 -32.58 40.98
N LEU A 150 -29.36 -33.49 41.00
CA LEU A 150 -29.54 -34.91 41.31
C LEU A 150 -29.83 -35.16 42.79
N LEU A 151 -29.27 -34.41 43.73
CA LEU A 151 -29.49 -34.49 45.16
C LEU A 151 -30.86 -33.92 45.59
N HIS A 152 -31.42 -33.01 44.79
CA HIS A 152 -32.74 -32.42 45.03
C HIS A 152 -33.89 -33.19 44.40
N ARG A 153 -33.61 -34.29 43.74
CA ARG A 153 -34.61 -35.17 43.09
C ARG A 153 -34.89 -36.38 43.97
#